data_4b8e450585a411c67ea37183b249f882
#
_entry.id   4b8e450585a411c67ea37183b249f882
#
_cell.length_a   1.000
_cell.length_b   1.000
_cell.length_c   1.000
_cell.angle_alpha   90.00
_cell.angle_beta   90.00
_cell.angle_gamma   90.00
#
_symmetry.space_group_name_H-M   'P 1'
#
loop_
_entity.id
_entity.type
_entity.pdbx_description
1 polymer ?
#
loop_
_entity_poly.entity_id
_entity_poly.type
_entity_poly.pdbx_seq_one_letter_code
_entity_poly.pdbx_strand_id
1 'polypeptide(L)'
;MNKCPVCGYDELDEPAFDDVGAPSYDICDCCGTQFGYRDARTSHAVLREKWVAKGMPWHSRTTPPPPGWNPLEQLRSVIDQPESLAMARRKNKGALES
;
A
#
# COMPACT_ATOMS: atom_id res chain seq x y z
N MET A 1 4.97 12.19 -8.34
CA MET A 1 4.58 11.80 -6.99
C MET A 1 4.89 10.34 -6.78
N ASN A 2 4.94 9.90 -5.55
CA ASN A 2 5.37 8.55 -5.24
C ASN A 2 4.24 7.77 -4.61
N LYS A 3 4.14 6.49 -4.94
CA LYS A 3 3.03 5.65 -4.49
C LYS A 3 3.38 4.86 -3.24
N CYS A 4 2.46 4.84 -2.28
CA CYS A 4 2.61 4.03 -1.08
C CYS A 4 2.39 2.56 -1.44
N PRO A 5 3.34 1.68 -1.11
CA PRO A 5 3.18 0.26 -1.44
C PRO A 5 2.12 -0.46 -0.60
N VAL A 6 1.63 0.17 0.46
CA VAL A 6 0.61 -0.44 1.31
C VAL A 6 -0.78 -0.12 0.80
N CYS A 7 -1.11 1.17 0.67
CA CYS A 7 -2.48 1.58 0.35
C CYS A 7 -2.67 2.17 -1.04
N GLY A 8 -1.59 2.45 -1.75
CA GLY A 8 -1.69 3.01 -3.10
C GLY A 8 -1.78 4.51 -3.19
N TYR A 9 -1.71 5.21 -2.05
CA TYR A 9 -1.70 6.67 -2.06
C TYR A 9 -0.51 7.14 -2.88
N ASP A 10 -0.74 7.97 -3.89
CA ASP A 10 0.29 8.30 -4.88
C ASP A 10 0.84 9.71 -4.76
N GLU A 11 0.65 10.36 -3.63
CA GLU A 11 1.15 11.72 -3.44
C GLU A 11 2.19 11.82 -2.33
N LEU A 12 2.96 10.77 -2.13
CA LEU A 12 4.08 10.82 -1.19
C LEU A 12 5.13 11.78 -1.72
N ASP A 13 5.70 12.58 -0.83
CA ASP A 13 6.75 13.54 -1.20
C ASP A 13 8.00 12.82 -1.69
N GLU A 14 8.32 11.70 -1.09
CA GLU A 14 9.48 10.90 -1.45
C GLU A 14 9.06 9.46 -1.62
N PRO A 15 9.83 8.69 -2.41
CA PRO A 15 9.50 7.26 -2.51
C PRO A 15 9.65 6.60 -1.16
N ALA A 16 8.79 5.61 -0.90
CA ALA A 16 8.84 4.86 0.36
C ALA A 16 10.21 4.21 0.55
N PHE A 17 10.80 3.74 -0.55
CA PHE A 17 12.15 3.17 -0.58
C PHE A 17 12.86 3.74 -1.78
N ASP A 18 14.15 4.05 -1.62
CA ASP A 18 14.94 4.60 -2.72
C ASP A 18 15.50 3.50 -3.62
N ASP A 19 16.38 3.87 -4.54
CA ASP A 19 16.91 2.95 -5.55
C ASP A 19 17.68 1.78 -4.96
N VAL A 20 18.24 1.96 -3.78
CA VAL A 20 19.00 0.89 -3.14
C VAL A 20 18.19 0.22 -2.02
N GLY A 21 16.91 0.56 -1.91
CA GLY A 21 16.05 -0.08 -0.94
C GLY A 21 16.05 0.56 0.44
N ALA A 22 16.65 1.74 0.58
CA ALA A 22 16.65 2.41 1.88
C ALA A 22 15.31 3.11 2.10
N PRO A 23 14.72 2.93 3.28
CA PRO A 23 13.39 3.50 3.56
C PRO A 23 13.48 5.00 3.81
N SER A 24 12.39 5.70 3.51
CA SER A 24 12.31 7.14 3.73
C SER A 24 12.07 7.49 5.19
N TYR A 25 11.54 6.56 5.96
CA TYR A 25 11.09 6.76 7.34
C TYR A 25 9.94 7.76 7.45
N ASP A 26 9.36 8.15 6.33
CA ASP A 26 8.18 8.98 6.33
C ASP A 26 6.94 8.17 6.67
N ILE A 27 5.92 8.85 7.17
CA ILE A 27 4.65 8.23 7.49
C ILE A 27 3.67 8.58 6.37
N CYS A 28 3.02 7.56 5.82
CA CYS A 28 2.02 7.77 4.78
C CYS A 28 0.81 8.51 5.37
N ASP A 29 0.42 9.61 4.75
CA ASP A 29 -0.72 10.39 5.23
C ASP A 29 -2.01 9.59 5.18
N CYS A 30 -2.10 8.65 4.27
CA CYS A 30 -3.34 7.90 4.05
C CYS A 30 -3.48 6.72 5.01
N CYS A 31 -2.52 5.80 5.05
CA CYS A 31 -2.65 4.59 5.85
C CYS A 31 -1.87 4.63 7.16
N GLY A 32 -0.97 5.60 7.32
CA GLY A 32 -0.24 5.75 8.56
C GLY A 32 0.95 4.83 8.72
N THR A 33 1.35 4.14 7.67
CA THR A 33 2.53 3.28 7.73
C THR A 33 3.79 4.12 7.71
N GLN A 34 4.69 3.88 8.66
CA GLN A 34 6.00 4.51 8.64
C GLN A 34 6.97 3.54 7.98
N PHE A 35 7.51 3.94 6.82
CA PHE A 35 8.36 3.06 6.03
C PHE A 35 9.70 2.86 6.72
N GLY A 36 10.14 1.61 6.79
CA GLY A 36 11.37 1.26 7.47
C GLY A 36 11.19 0.96 8.94
N TYR A 37 9.99 1.24 9.49
CA TYR A 37 9.70 0.95 10.89
C TYR A 37 8.58 -0.07 10.99
N ARG A 38 7.35 0.32 10.57
CA ARG A 38 6.23 -0.59 10.64
C ARG A 38 6.42 -1.79 9.73
N ASP A 39 6.89 -1.53 8.51
CA ASP A 39 7.03 -2.58 7.51
C ASP A 39 8.33 -3.36 7.66
N ALA A 40 9.14 -3.07 8.67
CA ALA A 40 10.34 -3.84 8.92
C ALA A 40 10.02 -5.26 9.40
N ARG A 41 8.86 -5.43 10.03
CA ARG A 41 8.47 -6.74 10.58
C ARG A 41 7.19 -7.28 10.00
N THR A 42 6.49 -6.48 9.22
CA THR A 42 5.18 -6.85 8.70
C THR A 42 5.17 -6.53 7.23
N SER A 43 4.72 -7.47 6.41
CA SER A 43 4.68 -7.24 4.96
C SER A 43 3.68 -6.16 4.61
N HIS A 44 3.90 -5.54 3.45
CA HIS A 44 2.97 -4.52 2.97
C HIS A 44 1.58 -5.10 2.75
N ALA A 45 1.51 -6.35 2.32
CA ALA A 45 0.21 -7.00 2.13
C ALA A 45 -0.56 -7.14 3.43
N VAL A 46 0.11 -7.49 4.52
CA VAL A 46 -0.54 -7.62 5.82
C VAL A 46 -0.95 -6.25 6.34
N LEU A 47 -0.10 -5.25 6.18
CA LEU A 47 -0.45 -3.89 6.59
C LEU A 47 -1.66 -3.38 5.80
N ARG A 48 -1.73 -3.72 4.52
CA ARG A 48 -2.87 -3.36 3.68
C ARG A 48 -4.15 -4.02 4.18
N GLU A 49 -4.06 -5.30 4.53
CA GLU A 49 -5.22 -6.01 5.07
C GLU A 49 -5.73 -5.38 6.35
N LYS A 50 -4.82 -4.97 7.22
CA LYS A 50 -5.20 -4.32 8.45
C LYS A 50 -5.88 -2.99 8.21
N TRP A 51 -5.37 -2.23 7.23
CA TRP A 51 -5.97 -0.95 6.87
C TRP A 51 -7.37 -1.14 6.32
N VAL A 52 -7.54 -2.14 5.45
CA VAL A 52 -8.86 -2.45 4.89
C VAL A 52 -9.83 -2.88 5.99
N ALA A 53 -9.35 -3.71 6.92
CA ALA A 53 -10.19 -4.18 8.02
C ALA A 53 -10.68 -3.04 8.90
N LYS A 54 -9.92 -1.96 8.99
CA LYS A 54 -10.33 -0.79 9.76
C LYS A 54 -11.28 0.12 8.99
N GLY A 55 -11.58 -0.19 7.74
CA GLY A 55 -12.45 0.63 6.91
C GLY A 55 -11.71 1.62 6.04
N MET A 56 -10.43 1.41 5.84
CA MET A 56 -9.59 2.27 5.00
C MET A 56 -9.62 3.73 5.43
N PRO A 57 -9.32 4.02 6.70
CA PRO A 57 -9.41 5.39 7.21
C PRO A 57 -8.24 6.24 6.74
N TRP A 58 -8.49 7.55 6.61
CA TRP A 58 -7.44 8.52 6.34
C TRP A 58 -6.72 8.81 7.66
N HIS A 59 -5.41 8.74 7.65
CA HIS A 59 -4.59 8.81 8.87
C HIS A 59 -4.24 10.23 9.29
N SER A 60 -3.80 11.07 8.36
CA SER A 60 -3.24 12.37 8.70
C SER A 60 -4.30 13.32 9.25
N ARG A 61 -3.92 14.07 10.27
CA ARG A 61 -4.78 15.09 10.84
C ARG A 61 -4.44 16.48 10.33
N THR A 62 -3.28 16.62 9.69
CA THR A 62 -2.81 17.91 9.21
C THR A 62 -2.94 18.06 7.72
N THR A 63 -2.94 16.96 6.99
CA THR A 63 -3.09 16.96 5.54
C THR A 63 -4.42 16.28 5.22
N PRO A 64 -5.38 17.00 4.62
CA PRO A 64 -6.67 16.37 4.29
C PRO A 64 -6.54 15.44 3.10
N PRO A 65 -7.46 14.49 2.93
CA PRO A 65 -7.44 13.65 1.74
C PRO A 65 -7.66 14.49 0.49
N PRO A 66 -7.15 14.03 -0.66
CA PRO A 66 -7.35 14.76 -1.91
C PRO A 66 -8.83 14.88 -2.26
N PRO A 67 -9.21 15.92 -3.00
CA PRO A 67 -10.61 16.03 -3.45
C PRO A 67 -11.03 14.80 -4.22
N GLY A 68 -12.21 14.27 -3.90
CA GLY A 68 -12.71 13.08 -4.55
C GLY A 68 -12.02 11.80 -4.16
N TRP A 69 -11.30 11.81 -3.04
CA TRP A 69 -10.54 10.63 -2.61
C TRP A 69 -11.46 9.42 -2.47
N ASN A 70 -11.06 8.33 -3.11
CA ASN A 70 -11.79 7.07 -3.07
C ASN A 70 -10.80 5.97 -2.70
N PRO A 71 -10.84 5.49 -1.46
CA PRO A 71 -9.85 4.51 -1.02
C PRO A 71 -9.93 3.17 -1.75
N LEU A 72 -11.10 2.77 -2.21
CA LEU A 72 -11.22 1.53 -2.96
C LEU A 72 -10.53 1.63 -4.31
N GLU A 73 -10.72 2.74 -5.02
CA GLU A 73 -10.05 2.95 -6.28
C GLU A 73 -8.55 3.05 -6.10
N GLN A 74 -8.15 3.77 -5.07
CA GLN A 74 -6.74 3.91 -4.76
C GLN A 74 -6.11 2.54 -4.48
N LEU A 75 -6.81 1.71 -3.73
CA LEU A 75 -6.32 0.39 -3.36
C LEU A 75 -6.09 -0.48 -4.59
N ARG A 76 -6.91 -0.35 -5.60
CA ARG A 76 -6.77 -1.14 -6.82
C ARG A 76 -5.42 -0.94 -7.48
N SER A 77 -4.83 0.23 -7.34
CA SER A 77 -3.56 0.51 -7.97
C SER A 77 -2.42 -0.34 -7.42
N VAL A 78 -2.59 -0.97 -6.26
CA VAL A 78 -1.57 -1.83 -5.70
C VAL A 78 -1.97 -3.29 -5.66
N ILE A 79 -3.25 -3.63 -5.82
CA ILE A 79 -3.66 -5.03 -5.80
C ILE A 79 -4.02 -5.55 -7.19
N ASP A 80 -4.26 -4.68 -8.17
CA ASP A 80 -4.58 -5.09 -9.52
C ASP A 80 -3.33 -5.13 -10.40
N GLN A 81 -2.19 -5.42 -9.81
CA GLN A 81 -0.95 -5.57 -10.55
C GLN A 81 -0.97 -6.89 -11.30
N PRO A 82 -0.54 -6.92 -12.56
CA PRO A 82 -0.56 -8.16 -13.33
C PRO A 82 0.18 -9.29 -12.65
N GLU A 83 1.34 -9.03 -12.10
CA GLU A 83 2.10 -10.09 -11.45
C GLU A 83 1.40 -10.59 -10.20
N SER A 84 0.73 -9.72 -9.45
CA SER A 84 -0.02 -10.15 -8.29
C SER A 84 -1.20 -11.01 -8.67
N LEU A 85 -1.92 -10.62 -9.70
CA LEU A 85 -3.04 -11.39 -10.17
C LEU A 85 -2.60 -12.73 -10.70
N ALA A 86 -1.51 -12.75 -11.44
CA ALA A 86 -1.00 -13.99 -12.00
C ALA A 86 -0.63 -14.95 -10.89
N MET A 87 0.02 -14.47 -9.86
CA MET A 87 0.39 -15.32 -8.76
C MET A 87 -0.83 -15.85 -8.02
N ALA A 88 -1.80 -15.00 -7.79
CA ALA A 88 -2.99 -15.41 -7.11
C ALA A 88 -3.72 -16.50 -7.87
N ARG A 89 -3.79 -16.38 -9.20
CA ARG A 89 -4.46 -17.38 -9.96
C ARG A 89 -3.71 -18.65 -10.07
N ARG A 90 -2.42 -18.57 -10.22
CA ARG A 90 -1.61 -19.76 -10.38
C ARG A 90 -1.53 -20.60 -9.15
N LYS A 91 -1.56 -19.99 -8.05
CA LYS A 91 -1.53 -20.75 -6.88
C LYS A 91 -2.73 -21.47 -6.64
N ASN A 92 -3.53 -21.04 -7.30
CA ASN A 92 -4.68 -21.61 -7.26
C ASN A 92 -4.83 -22.57 -8.19
N LYS A 93 -4.08 -22.57 -8.66
CA LYS A 93 -3.88 -23.21 -9.45
C LYS A 93 -3.15 -23.87 -9.40
N GLY A 94 -3.07 -23.52 -8.67
CA GLY A 94 -2.19 -24.00 -8.76
C GLY A 94 -2.41 -24.17 -8.55
N ALA A 95 -2.77 -24.07 -8.27
CA ALA A 95 -2.51 -24.16 -8.22
C ALA A 95 -3.23 -24.26 -8.29
N LEU A 96 -3.58 -24.09 -8.13
CA LEU A 96 -3.65 -24.08 -8.46
C LEU A 96 -4.08 -24.17 -8.84
N GLU A 97 -4.27 -24.20 -8.88
CA GLU A 97 -4.07 -24.22 -9.40
C GLU A 97 -4.13 -24.38 -9.56
N SER A 98 -4.40 -24.44 -9.29
CA SER A 98 -3.87 -24.59 -9.52
C SER A 98 -3.83 -24.81 -9.46
#